data_d4b027398ab127c2dc8e872d51fef34c
#
_entry.id   d4b027398ab127c2dc8e872d51fef34c
#
_cell.length_a   1.000
_cell.length_b   1.000
_cell.length_c   1.000
_cell.angle_alpha   90.00
_cell.angle_beta   90.00
_cell.angle_gamma   90.00
#
_symmetry.space_group_name_H-M   'P 1'
#
loop_
_entity.id
_entity.type
_entity.pdbx_description
1 polymer ?
#
loop_
_entity_poly.entity_id
_entity_poly.type
_entity_poly.pdbx_seq_one_letter_code
_entity_poly.pdbx_strand_id
1 'polypeptide(L)'
;MKKSLLSALMLCLMTPVMAIAQDALDGTWKVDITKAEMPKKPDVYLLQDGMYHCKTCVPPVSVKADGTDQSVSGHPYYDTKSVKVVDDHTIEETDKKDGKTVTTSKTTVSANGKTATFEFSDSSASSGQPVTGKGELTRVAKGPAGSHAISGSWRTTKFESLSDNGATFTYKIEGDALNMSTPTGQSYSAKLDGTDSPFKGDPGVTSVSVKRMGKNSIEETDKRDGKVISVSRNTVSGDGKTMTIAWSDKLHGTSGSIVAVKQ
;
A
#
# COMPACT_ATOMS: atom_id res chain seq x y z
N MET A 1 -0.80 55.64 -67.03
CA MET A 1 -0.97 55.43 -65.60
C MET A 1 -0.95 53.96 -65.38
N LYS A 2 0.22 53.40 -64.92
CA LYS A 2 0.40 51.97 -64.66
C LYS A 2 0.33 51.76 -63.12
N LYS A 3 -0.68 51.02 -62.66
CA LYS A 3 -0.81 50.63 -61.24
C LYS A 3 -0.11 49.28 -61.05
N SER A 4 0.98 49.27 -60.28
CA SER A 4 1.68 48.06 -59.83
C SER A 4 0.96 47.49 -58.64
N LEU A 5 0.45 46.26 -58.73
CA LEU A 5 0.00 45.46 -57.56
C LEU A 5 1.22 44.73 -57.02
N LEU A 6 1.61 45.08 -55.78
CA LEU A 6 2.53 44.25 -54.94
C LEU A 6 1.69 43.21 -54.19
N SER A 7 1.81 41.96 -54.58
CA SER A 7 1.28 40.82 -53.80
C SER A 7 2.31 40.45 -52.73
N ALA A 8 2.00 40.73 -51.45
CA ALA A 8 2.78 40.27 -50.31
C ALA A 8 2.44 38.79 -50.05
N LEU A 9 3.37 37.89 -50.33
CA LEU A 9 3.29 36.47 -50.02
C LEU A 9 3.62 36.27 -48.53
N MET A 10 2.60 36.08 -47.69
CA MET A 10 2.74 35.84 -46.26
C MET A 10 3.08 34.36 -46.07
N LEU A 11 4.36 34.07 -45.86
CA LEU A 11 4.88 32.73 -45.57
C LEU A 11 4.57 32.40 -44.11
N CYS A 12 3.47 31.66 -43.83
CA CYS A 12 3.19 31.09 -42.52
C CYS A 12 4.22 30.01 -42.20
N LEU A 13 5.20 30.33 -41.39
CA LEU A 13 6.10 29.36 -40.77
C LEU A 13 5.29 28.55 -39.74
N MET A 14 4.78 27.39 -40.15
CA MET A 14 4.26 26.37 -39.21
C MET A 14 5.45 25.75 -38.53
N THR A 15 5.77 26.22 -37.31
CA THR A 15 6.68 25.51 -36.40
C THR A 15 5.98 24.23 -35.96
N PRO A 16 6.56 23.04 -36.16
CA PRO A 16 6.00 21.82 -35.60
C PRO A 16 5.99 21.93 -34.09
N VAL A 17 4.82 21.98 -33.48
CA VAL A 17 4.69 21.74 -32.02
C VAL A 17 5.08 20.30 -31.81
N MET A 18 6.28 20.07 -31.30
CA MET A 18 6.67 18.75 -30.83
C MET A 18 5.75 18.40 -29.66
N ALA A 19 4.75 17.57 -29.93
CA ALA A 19 3.98 16.92 -28.87
C ALA A 19 4.98 16.04 -28.09
N ILE A 20 5.36 16.48 -26.89
CA ILE A 20 6.11 15.64 -25.97
C ILE A 20 5.18 14.48 -25.65
N ALA A 21 5.49 13.29 -26.15
CA ALA A 21 4.72 12.09 -25.86
C ALA A 21 4.75 11.88 -24.33
N GLN A 22 3.57 11.85 -23.73
CA GLN A 22 3.42 11.59 -22.30
C GLN A 22 4.02 10.23 -21.97
N ASP A 23 4.80 10.14 -20.87
CA ASP A 23 5.36 8.88 -20.42
C ASP A 23 4.24 7.89 -20.09
N ALA A 24 4.44 6.62 -20.35
CA ALA A 24 3.43 5.60 -20.10
C ALA A 24 3.04 5.52 -18.61
N LEU A 25 3.98 5.81 -17.72
CA LEU A 25 3.78 5.82 -16.26
C LEU A 25 2.94 7.02 -15.79
N ASP A 26 2.96 8.15 -16.51
CA ASP A 26 2.23 9.36 -16.12
C ASP A 26 0.73 9.11 -16.00
N GLY A 27 0.15 9.61 -14.93
CA GLY A 27 -1.29 9.60 -14.69
C GLY A 27 -1.67 9.23 -13.26
N THR A 28 -2.95 9.30 -13.00
CA THR A 28 -3.57 8.79 -11.78
C THR A 28 -3.97 7.35 -11.99
N TRP A 29 -3.62 6.50 -11.06
CA TRP A 29 -3.83 5.07 -11.10
C TRP A 29 -4.69 4.64 -9.92
N LYS A 30 -5.66 3.77 -10.15
CA LYS A 30 -6.52 3.19 -9.12
C LYS A 30 -6.38 1.68 -9.11
N VAL A 31 -6.06 1.12 -7.95
CA VAL A 31 -5.93 -0.33 -7.73
C VAL A 31 -7.26 -1.03 -7.94
N ASP A 32 -7.26 -2.07 -8.74
CA ASP A 32 -8.35 -3.03 -8.91
C ASP A 32 -8.15 -4.17 -7.90
N ILE A 33 -8.80 -4.05 -6.73
CA ILE A 33 -8.67 -5.03 -5.63
C ILE A 33 -9.14 -6.43 -6.03
N THR A 34 -9.96 -6.56 -7.09
CA THR A 34 -10.47 -7.86 -7.56
C THR A 34 -9.40 -8.66 -8.30
N LYS A 35 -8.31 -8.01 -8.73
CA LYS A 35 -7.17 -8.61 -9.43
C LYS A 35 -5.92 -8.70 -8.57
N ALA A 36 -6.07 -8.53 -7.24
CA ALA A 36 -4.95 -8.65 -6.33
C ALA A 36 -4.58 -10.12 -6.09
N GLU A 37 -3.32 -10.46 -6.31
CA GLU A 37 -2.74 -11.74 -5.89
C GLU A 37 -2.18 -11.59 -4.48
N MET A 38 -2.88 -12.18 -3.52
CA MET A 38 -2.56 -12.08 -2.10
C MET A 38 -1.38 -12.97 -1.71
N PRO A 39 -0.63 -12.63 -0.64
CA PRO A 39 0.46 -13.45 -0.14
C PRO A 39 0.03 -14.87 0.18
N LYS A 40 0.89 -15.84 -0.14
CA LYS A 40 0.63 -17.27 0.17
C LYS A 40 1.02 -17.64 1.60
N LYS A 41 1.99 -16.91 2.20
CA LYS A 41 2.43 -17.12 3.57
C LYS A 41 1.34 -16.65 4.54
N PRO A 42 0.91 -17.51 5.48
CA PRO A 42 -0.14 -17.13 6.41
C PRO A 42 0.39 -16.26 7.56
N ASP A 43 -0.49 -15.43 8.12
CA ASP A 43 -0.31 -14.82 9.42
C ASP A 43 -0.66 -15.81 10.53
N VAL A 44 0.01 -15.67 11.69
CA VAL A 44 -0.14 -16.59 12.81
C VAL A 44 -0.48 -15.81 14.08
N TYR A 45 -1.66 -16.11 14.62
CA TYR A 45 -2.18 -15.51 15.86
C TYR A 45 -2.41 -16.57 16.91
N LEU A 46 -2.20 -16.18 18.18
CA LEU A 46 -2.58 -16.98 19.34
C LEU A 46 -3.24 -16.05 20.36
N LEU A 47 -4.47 -16.37 20.73
CA LEU A 47 -5.18 -15.71 21.82
C LEU A 47 -5.64 -16.79 22.79
N GLN A 48 -4.96 -16.87 23.93
CA GLN A 48 -5.18 -17.88 24.96
C GLN A 48 -4.80 -17.30 26.32
N ASP A 49 -5.48 -17.69 27.38
CA ASP A 49 -5.21 -17.28 28.75
C ASP A 49 -5.15 -15.74 28.92
N GLY A 50 -6.00 -15.01 28.18
CA GLY A 50 -6.07 -13.56 28.19
C GLY A 50 -4.92 -12.84 27.47
N MET A 51 -4.01 -13.58 26.81
CA MET A 51 -2.87 -13.03 26.07
C MET A 51 -3.06 -13.19 24.56
N TYR A 52 -2.85 -12.10 23.83
CA TYR A 52 -2.80 -12.08 22.37
C TYR A 52 -1.36 -12.00 21.88
N HIS A 53 -1.05 -12.84 20.90
CA HIS A 53 0.24 -12.89 20.24
C HIS A 53 0.05 -12.84 18.72
N CYS A 54 0.64 -11.82 18.06
CA CYS A 54 0.89 -11.85 16.64
C CYS A 54 2.32 -12.34 16.39
N LYS A 55 2.46 -13.61 15.97
CA LYS A 55 3.79 -14.24 15.79
C LYS A 55 4.47 -13.82 14.50
N THR A 56 3.70 -13.37 13.52
CA THR A 56 4.17 -12.93 12.17
C THR A 56 4.29 -11.43 12.05
N CYS A 57 3.81 -10.64 13.03
CA CYS A 57 4.11 -9.21 13.09
C CYS A 57 5.63 -8.97 13.19
N VAL A 58 6.12 -7.87 12.64
CA VAL A 58 7.55 -7.51 12.66
C VAL A 58 7.74 -6.14 13.29
N PRO A 59 8.30 -6.12 14.54
CA PRO A 59 8.59 -7.26 15.42
C PRO A 59 7.32 -7.99 15.90
N PRO A 60 7.44 -9.22 16.45
CA PRO A 60 6.30 -9.93 17.04
C PRO A 60 5.65 -9.13 18.18
N VAL A 61 4.32 -9.23 18.28
CA VAL A 61 3.53 -8.54 19.33
C VAL A 61 3.02 -9.54 20.34
N SER A 62 3.08 -9.15 21.63
CA SER A 62 2.49 -9.90 22.74
C SER A 62 1.89 -8.91 23.73
N VAL A 63 0.55 -8.93 23.88
CA VAL A 63 -0.19 -8.01 24.74
C VAL A 63 -1.36 -8.74 25.42
N LYS A 64 -1.87 -8.20 26.52
CA LYS A 64 -3.13 -8.69 27.11
C LYS A 64 -4.30 -8.36 26.20
N ALA A 65 -5.28 -9.23 26.15
CA ALA A 65 -6.50 -9.05 25.35
C ALA A 65 -7.69 -8.56 26.20
N ASP A 66 -7.42 -7.61 27.11
CA ASP A 66 -8.39 -7.04 28.05
C ASP A 66 -8.95 -5.66 27.60
N GLY A 67 -8.56 -5.19 26.42
CA GLY A 67 -8.98 -3.91 25.88
C GLY A 67 -8.21 -2.71 26.42
N THR A 68 -7.20 -2.93 27.29
CA THR A 68 -6.37 -1.83 27.80
C THR A 68 -5.20 -1.52 26.86
N ASP A 69 -4.79 -0.26 26.86
CA ASP A 69 -3.63 0.21 26.09
C ASP A 69 -2.33 -0.37 26.67
N GLN A 70 -1.51 -0.96 25.82
CA GLN A 70 -0.22 -1.51 26.21
C GLN A 70 0.89 -1.02 25.30
N SER A 71 2.02 -0.61 25.87
CA SER A 71 3.16 -0.15 25.10
C SER A 71 3.78 -1.29 24.30
N VAL A 72 4.09 -1.00 23.05
CA VAL A 72 4.83 -1.86 22.13
C VAL A 72 5.99 -1.07 21.52
N SER A 73 7.02 -1.74 21.06
CA SER A 73 8.21 -1.09 20.52
C SER A 73 8.66 -1.68 19.20
N GLY A 74 9.40 -0.88 18.43
CA GLY A 74 9.95 -1.31 17.12
C GLY A 74 8.97 -1.24 15.97
N HIS A 75 7.74 -0.75 16.19
CA HIS A 75 6.74 -0.52 15.14
C HIS A 75 6.73 0.95 14.75
N PRO A 76 6.97 1.31 13.48
CA PRO A 76 7.04 2.71 13.07
C PRO A 76 5.69 3.41 13.12
N TYR A 77 4.60 2.69 12.89
CA TYR A 77 3.25 3.24 12.75
C TYR A 77 2.53 3.44 14.09
N TYR A 78 2.92 2.71 15.13
CA TYR A 78 2.29 2.77 16.45
C TYR A 78 3.28 2.44 17.57
N ASP A 79 3.01 2.89 18.79
CA ASP A 79 3.77 2.63 20.03
C ASP A 79 2.90 2.04 21.13
N THR A 80 1.60 1.95 20.89
CA THR A 80 0.61 1.42 21.80
C THR A 80 -0.39 0.56 21.04
N LYS A 81 -0.69 -0.61 21.60
CA LYS A 81 -1.69 -1.54 21.07
C LYS A 81 -2.67 -1.95 22.16
N SER A 82 -3.93 -2.00 21.81
CA SER A 82 -4.99 -2.60 22.63
C SER A 82 -5.67 -3.69 21.82
N VAL A 83 -5.95 -4.81 22.48
CA VAL A 83 -6.73 -5.93 21.91
C VAL A 83 -7.87 -6.22 22.86
N LYS A 84 -9.10 -6.21 22.36
CA LYS A 84 -10.31 -6.50 23.12
C LYS A 84 -11.00 -7.74 22.57
N VAL A 85 -11.25 -8.71 23.44
CA VAL A 85 -12.15 -9.82 23.14
C VAL A 85 -13.58 -9.31 23.26
N VAL A 86 -14.33 -9.35 22.16
CA VAL A 86 -15.75 -8.96 22.11
C VAL A 86 -16.63 -10.15 22.47
N ASP A 87 -16.33 -11.31 21.86
CA ASP A 87 -16.97 -12.59 22.09
C ASP A 87 -16.02 -13.74 21.64
N ASP A 88 -16.46 -14.99 21.71
CA ASP A 88 -15.64 -16.18 21.36
C ASP A 88 -15.13 -16.19 19.91
N HIS A 89 -15.68 -15.37 19.03
CA HIS A 89 -15.36 -15.31 17.61
C HIS A 89 -14.79 -13.95 17.16
N THR A 90 -14.92 -12.91 17.97
CA THR A 90 -14.66 -11.53 17.55
C THR A 90 -13.65 -10.84 18.45
N ILE A 91 -12.65 -10.21 17.83
CA ILE A 91 -11.73 -9.28 18.49
C ILE A 91 -11.78 -7.90 17.83
N GLU A 92 -11.50 -6.89 18.64
CA GLU A 92 -11.23 -5.52 18.20
C GLU A 92 -9.80 -5.15 18.59
N GLU A 93 -9.09 -4.49 17.67
CA GLU A 93 -7.73 -4.01 17.89
C GLU A 93 -7.69 -2.50 17.66
N THR A 94 -6.92 -1.80 18.49
CA THR A 94 -6.67 -0.36 18.34
C THR A 94 -5.18 -0.12 18.52
N ASP A 95 -4.59 0.53 17.51
CA ASP A 95 -3.21 0.98 17.57
C ASP A 95 -3.17 2.51 17.73
N LYS A 96 -2.27 3.00 18.60
CA LYS A 96 -2.08 4.42 18.85
C LYS A 96 -0.64 4.81 18.60
N LYS A 97 -0.44 6.05 18.17
CA LYS A 97 0.85 6.72 18.06
C LYS A 97 0.79 8.02 18.84
N ASP A 98 1.71 8.20 19.79
CA ASP A 98 1.75 9.38 20.66
C ASP A 98 0.37 9.66 21.30
N GLY A 99 -0.31 8.62 21.78
CA GLY A 99 -1.62 8.68 22.42
C GLY A 99 -2.81 8.89 21.46
N LYS A 100 -2.59 9.07 20.15
CA LYS A 100 -3.66 9.22 19.15
C LYS A 100 -3.93 7.89 18.47
N THR A 101 -5.20 7.52 18.33
CA THR A 101 -5.60 6.36 17.54
C THR A 101 -5.21 6.58 16.07
N VAL A 102 -4.43 5.64 15.52
CA VAL A 102 -4.00 5.64 14.12
C VAL A 102 -4.62 4.49 13.35
N THR A 103 -4.86 3.33 14.01
CA THR A 103 -5.52 2.20 13.34
C THR A 103 -6.55 1.59 14.28
N THR A 104 -7.67 1.18 13.71
CA THR A 104 -8.65 0.31 14.35
C THR A 104 -8.97 -0.86 13.43
N SER A 105 -9.17 -2.04 13.99
CA SER A 105 -9.67 -3.18 13.22
C SER A 105 -10.61 -4.04 14.04
N LYS A 106 -11.49 -4.74 13.34
CA LYS A 106 -12.39 -5.75 13.88
C LYS A 106 -12.28 -7.01 13.04
N THR A 107 -12.02 -8.12 13.68
CA THR A 107 -11.94 -9.44 13.02
C THR A 107 -12.96 -10.38 13.64
N THR A 108 -13.79 -10.99 12.80
CA THR A 108 -14.83 -11.95 13.21
C THR A 108 -14.64 -13.27 12.47
N VAL A 109 -14.45 -14.33 13.23
CA VAL A 109 -14.34 -15.70 12.73
C VAL A 109 -15.72 -16.29 12.50
N SER A 110 -15.94 -16.93 11.37
CA SER A 110 -17.20 -17.62 11.06
C SER A 110 -17.52 -18.76 12.05
N ALA A 111 -18.79 -19.09 12.24
CA ALA A 111 -19.23 -20.14 13.17
C ALA A 111 -18.59 -21.52 12.89
N ASN A 112 -18.26 -21.83 11.63
CA ASN A 112 -17.57 -23.09 11.28
C ASN A 112 -16.04 -23.00 11.45
N GLY A 113 -15.52 -21.84 11.81
CA GLY A 113 -14.11 -21.58 12.04
C GLY A 113 -13.21 -21.63 10.80
N LYS A 114 -13.76 -21.68 9.58
CA LYS A 114 -12.98 -21.83 8.34
C LYS A 114 -12.57 -20.51 7.72
N THR A 115 -13.35 -19.46 7.90
CA THR A 115 -13.11 -18.10 7.39
C THR A 115 -13.17 -17.09 8.51
N ALA A 116 -12.63 -15.91 8.28
CA ALA A 116 -12.85 -14.73 9.10
C ALA A 116 -12.99 -13.52 8.19
N THR A 117 -13.80 -12.56 8.61
CA THR A 117 -13.87 -11.24 7.98
C THR A 117 -13.12 -10.24 8.85
N PHE A 118 -12.46 -9.29 8.20
CA PHE A 118 -11.87 -8.16 8.89
C PHE A 118 -12.33 -6.85 8.24
N GLU A 119 -12.43 -5.83 9.05
CA GLU A 119 -12.63 -4.45 8.62
C GLU A 119 -11.67 -3.56 9.39
N PHE A 120 -11.15 -2.52 8.74
CA PHE A 120 -10.16 -1.64 9.34
C PHE A 120 -10.35 -0.19 8.92
N SER A 121 -9.79 0.70 9.75
CA SER A 121 -9.58 2.11 9.46
C SER A 121 -8.15 2.45 9.86
N ASP A 122 -7.37 3.00 8.93
CA ASP A 122 -5.95 3.36 9.11
C ASP A 122 -5.73 4.82 8.72
N SER A 123 -5.29 5.63 9.67
CA SER A 123 -4.93 7.05 9.51
C SER A 123 -3.47 7.32 9.88
N SER A 124 -2.61 6.31 9.78
CA SER A 124 -1.18 6.41 10.13
C SER A 124 -0.34 7.23 9.14
N ALA A 125 -0.85 7.46 7.92
CA ALA A 125 -0.21 8.31 6.94
C ALA A 125 -0.34 9.81 7.29
N SER A 126 0.54 10.65 6.72
CA SER A 126 0.74 12.05 7.12
C SER A 126 -0.48 12.96 6.98
N SER A 127 -1.41 12.66 6.07
CA SER A 127 -2.64 13.45 5.93
C SER A 127 -3.63 13.24 7.08
N GLY A 128 -3.49 12.14 7.84
CA GLY A 128 -4.46 11.71 8.85
C GLY A 128 -5.82 11.32 8.29
N GLN A 129 -5.99 11.28 6.96
CA GLN A 129 -7.24 10.84 6.34
C GLN A 129 -7.33 9.32 6.41
N PRO A 130 -8.42 8.76 6.95
CA PRO A 130 -8.53 7.33 7.12
C PRO A 130 -8.64 6.60 5.78
N VAL A 131 -7.82 5.57 5.62
CA VAL A 131 -8.03 4.51 4.63
C VAL A 131 -8.88 3.45 5.30
N THR A 132 -10.00 3.10 4.70
CA THR A 132 -10.88 2.06 5.22
C THR A 132 -10.94 0.88 4.25
N GLY A 133 -11.09 -0.31 4.81
CA GLY A 133 -11.19 -1.51 4.00
C GLY A 133 -11.85 -2.66 4.74
N LYS A 134 -12.25 -3.66 3.96
CA LYS A 134 -12.83 -4.91 4.43
C LYS A 134 -12.32 -6.06 3.59
N GLY A 135 -12.14 -7.21 4.21
CA GLY A 135 -11.68 -8.39 3.50
C GLY A 135 -11.98 -9.69 4.23
N GLU A 136 -11.52 -10.77 3.61
CA GLU A 136 -11.73 -12.13 4.10
C GLU A 136 -10.39 -12.86 4.28
N LEU A 137 -10.32 -13.62 5.35
CA LEU A 137 -9.25 -14.56 5.66
C LEU A 137 -9.77 -15.99 5.55
N THR A 138 -8.93 -16.87 5.04
CA THR A 138 -9.18 -18.32 5.08
C THR A 138 -8.19 -18.96 6.06
N ARG A 139 -8.70 -19.86 6.91
CA ARG A 139 -7.90 -20.58 7.88
C ARG A 139 -7.00 -21.60 7.19
N VAL A 140 -5.71 -21.53 7.49
CA VAL A 140 -4.71 -22.52 7.03
C VAL A 140 -4.50 -23.60 8.08
N ALA A 141 -4.41 -23.23 9.35
CA ALA A 141 -4.29 -24.16 10.48
C ALA A 141 -5.03 -23.63 11.71
N LYS A 142 -5.60 -24.55 12.50
CA LYS A 142 -6.23 -24.22 13.79
C LYS A 142 -5.18 -23.89 14.84
N GLY A 143 -5.55 -23.05 15.81
CA GLY A 143 -4.81 -22.86 17.04
C GLY A 143 -4.91 -24.03 17.99
N PRO A 144 -4.24 -23.97 19.14
CA PRO A 144 -4.34 -24.97 20.22
C PRO A 144 -5.80 -25.15 20.68
N ALA A 145 -6.11 -26.34 21.22
CA ALA A 145 -7.41 -26.59 21.84
C ALA A 145 -7.63 -25.62 23.02
N GLY A 146 -8.85 -25.11 23.16
CA GLY A 146 -9.20 -24.16 24.22
C GLY A 146 -8.77 -22.71 23.97
N SER A 147 -8.09 -22.41 22.86
CA SER A 147 -7.78 -21.03 22.49
C SER A 147 -8.95 -20.37 21.78
N HIS A 148 -9.01 -19.02 21.80
CA HIS A 148 -10.03 -18.23 21.11
C HIS A 148 -10.06 -18.55 19.59
N ALA A 149 -11.23 -18.38 18.97
CA ALA A 149 -11.44 -18.71 17.56
C ALA A 149 -10.45 -18.04 16.59
N ILE A 150 -9.91 -16.85 16.89
CA ILE A 150 -8.89 -16.19 16.05
C ILE A 150 -7.55 -16.94 16.02
N SER A 151 -7.27 -17.78 17.02
CA SER A 151 -5.99 -18.51 17.09
C SER A 151 -5.80 -19.45 15.92
N GLY A 152 -4.58 -19.48 15.41
CA GLY A 152 -4.18 -20.32 14.29
C GLY A 152 -3.47 -19.55 13.18
N SER A 153 -3.45 -20.13 12.01
CA SER A 153 -2.82 -19.53 10.82
C SER A 153 -3.89 -19.13 9.81
N TRP A 154 -3.76 -17.94 9.29
CA TRP A 154 -4.73 -17.33 8.40
C TRP A 154 -4.07 -16.76 7.15
N ARG A 155 -4.75 -16.82 6.05
CA ARG A 155 -4.31 -16.18 4.80
C ARG A 155 -5.40 -15.24 4.29
N THR A 156 -5.05 -14.01 4.00
CA THR A 156 -5.94 -13.08 3.29
C THR A 156 -6.25 -13.65 1.92
N THR A 157 -7.52 -13.77 1.58
CA THR A 157 -7.97 -14.33 0.31
C THR A 157 -8.51 -13.29 -0.64
N LYS A 158 -9.11 -12.22 -0.11
CA LYS A 158 -9.61 -11.10 -0.92
C LYS A 158 -9.81 -9.85 -0.05
N PHE A 159 -9.74 -8.71 -0.71
CA PHE A 159 -10.40 -7.50 -0.22
C PHE A 159 -11.80 -7.39 -0.82
N GLU A 160 -12.79 -7.07 0.01
CA GLU A 160 -14.17 -6.80 -0.41
C GLU A 160 -14.36 -5.33 -0.74
N SER A 161 -13.66 -4.45 -0.02
CA SER A 161 -13.65 -3.02 -0.25
C SER A 161 -12.32 -2.39 0.18
N LEU A 162 -11.98 -1.29 -0.46
CA LEU A 162 -10.89 -0.39 -0.09
C LEU A 162 -11.32 1.02 -0.48
N SER A 163 -11.17 2.00 0.42
CA SER A 163 -11.50 3.39 0.13
C SER A 163 -10.65 3.96 -1.00
N ASP A 164 -11.20 4.89 -1.77
CA ASP A 164 -10.55 5.45 -2.97
C ASP A 164 -9.20 6.09 -2.66
N ASN A 165 -9.08 6.78 -1.52
CA ASN A 165 -7.83 7.39 -1.08
C ASN A 165 -6.72 6.36 -0.76
N GLY A 166 -7.09 5.15 -0.34
CA GLY A 166 -6.15 4.04 -0.13
C GLY A 166 -5.82 3.26 -1.40
N ALA A 167 -6.66 3.38 -2.43
CA ALA A 167 -6.51 2.67 -3.69
C ALA A 167 -5.83 3.51 -4.78
N THR A 168 -5.62 4.81 -4.58
CA THR A 168 -5.23 5.76 -5.63
C THR A 168 -3.83 6.31 -5.41
N PHE A 169 -3.05 6.41 -6.49
CA PHE A 169 -1.77 7.11 -6.53
C PHE A 169 -1.57 7.80 -7.88
N THR A 170 -0.72 8.81 -7.91
CA THR A 170 -0.38 9.55 -9.13
C THR A 170 1.11 9.48 -9.39
N TYR A 171 1.48 9.16 -10.63
CA TYR A 171 2.83 9.25 -11.15
C TYR A 171 2.95 10.40 -12.16
N LYS A 172 4.05 11.14 -12.10
CA LYS A 172 4.42 12.18 -13.05
C LYS A 172 5.92 12.15 -13.32
N ILE A 173 6.29 11.94 -14.57
CA ILE A 173 7.68 12.04 -15.02
C ILE A 173 7.98 13.50 -15.38
N GLU A 174 9.04 14.06 -14.79
CA GLU A 174 9.55 15.39 -15.08
C GLU A 174 11.08 15.31 -15.24
N GLY A 175 11.54 15.47 -16.48
CA GLY A 175 12.95 15.28 -16.83
C GLY A 175 13.39 13.83 -16.59
N ASP A 176 14.36 13.65 -15.69
CA ASP A 176 14.92 12.35 -15.30
C ASP A 176 14.32 11.80 -13.99
N ALA A 177 13.30 12.46 -13.44
CA ALA A 177 12.70 12.12 -12.16
C ALA A 177 11.25 11.64 -12.29
N LEU A 178 10.87 10.68 -11.44
CA LEU A 178 9.50 10.26 -11.16
C LEU A 178 9.03 10.97 -9.89
N ASN A 179 7.93 11.71 -9.99
CA ASN A 179 7.19 12.24 -8.86
C ASN A 179 6.01 11.33 -8.57
N MET A 180 5.91 10.84 -7.34
CA MET A 180 4.79 10.04 -6.84
C MET A 180 4.05 10.83 -5.76
N SER A 181 2.72 10.73 -5.75
CA SER A 181 1.88 11.24 -4.67
C SER A 181 0.63 10.39 -4.47
N THR A 182 0.12 10.38 -3.22
CA THR A 182 -1.13 9.73 -2.86
C THR A 182 -2.07 10.72 -2.17
N PRO A 183 -3.40 10.49 -2.18
CA PRO A 183 -4.35 11.30 -1.42
C PRO A 183 -4.10 11.27 0.10
N THR A 184 -3.42 10.25 0.60
CA THR A 184 -3.04 10.08 2.01
C THR A 184 -1.79 10.84 2.41
N GLY A 185 -1.17 11.60 1.48
CA GLY A 185 -0.06 12.51 1.75
C GLY A 185 1.33 11.91 1.63
N GLN A 186 1.44 10.66 1.22
CA GLN A 186 2.73 10.04 0.88
C GLN A 186 3.23 10.60 -0.45
N SER A 187 4.53 10.86 -0.55
CA SER A 187 5.12 11.39 -1.77
C SER A 187 6.63 11.23 -1.84
N TYR A 188 7.16 11.19 -3.06
CA TYR A 188 8.58 11.32 -3.35
C TYR A 188 8.82 11.94 -4.72
N SER A 189 10.05 12.45 -4.91
CA SER A 189 10.63 12.78 -6.22
C SER A 189 11.96 12.07 -6.31
N ALA A 190 12.06 11.07 -7.19
CA ALA A 190 13.22 10.19 -7.30
C ALA A 190 13.73 10.13 -8.75
N LYS A 191 15.06 10.22 -8.93
CA LYS A 191 15.65 9.98 -10.24
C LYS A 191 15.44 8.55 -10.68
N LEU A 192 15.31 8.37 -12.00
CA LEU A 192 15.08 7.06 -12.62
C LEU A 192 16.37 6.23 -12.79
N ASP A 193 17.44 6.59 -12.12
CA ASP A 193 18.78 5.96 -12.19
C ASP A 193 19.05 4.97 -11.05
N GLY A 194 18.15 4.88 -10.05
CA GLY A 194 18.28 4.00 -8.90
C GLY A 194 18.95 4.65 -7.69
N THR A 195 19.21 5.97 -7.71
CA THR A 195 19.71 6.69 -6.54
C THR A 195 18.62 6.87 -5.49
N ASP A 196 19.02 6.85 -4.22
CA ASP A 196 18.09 7.01 -3.11
C ASP A 196 17.57 8.46 -3.01
N SER A 197 16.27 8.57 -2.78
CA SER A 197 15.57 9.84 -2.54
C SER A 197 14.72 9.75 -1.28
N PRO A 198 14.48 10.86 -0.56
CA PRO A 198 13.61 10.85 0.61
C PRO A 198 12.17 10.45 0.24
N PHE A 199 11.58 9.56 1.02
CA PHE A 199 10.15 9.27 1.00
C PHE A 199 9.48 10.09 2.10
N LYS A 200 8.37 10.76 1.82
CA LYS A 200 7.66 11.63 2.74
C LYS A 200 6.28 11.09 3.05
N GLY A 201 5.80 11.35 4.26
CA GLY A 201 4.41 11.07 4.65
C GLY A 201 4.13 9.63 5.04
N ASP A 202 5.16 8.78 5.17
CA ASP A 202 5.04 7.41 5.65
C ASP A 202 6.03 7.16 6.80
N PRO A 203 5.56 6.77 8.00
CA PRO A 203 6.45 6.53 9.14
C PRO A 203 7.35 5.29 8.98
N GLY A 204 6.96 4.38 8.11
CA GLY A 204 7.64 3.10 7.90
C GLY A 204 8.63 3.09 6.74
N VAL A 205 8.62 4.13 5.87
CA VAL A 205 9.50 4.27 4.70
C VAL A 205 10.26 5.57 4.80
N THR A 206 11.59 5.51 4.85
CA THR A 206 12.43 6.73 4.98
C THR A 206 13.02 7.18 3.64
N SER A 207 13.25 6.25 2.72
CA SER A 207 13.76 6.55 1.39
C SER A 207 13.30 5.53 0.36
N VAL A 208 13.35 5.94 -0.90
CA VAL A 208 13.03 5.14 -2.07
C VAL A 208 14.12 5.31 -3.12
N SER A 209 14.41 4.26 -3.88
CA SER A 209 15.14 4.37 -5.13
C SER A 209 14.29 3.85 -6.27
N VAL A 210 14.30 4.57 -7.40
CA VAL A 210 13.52 4.22 -8.58
C VAL A 210 14.45 4.04 -9.76
N LYS A 211 14.38 2.89 -10.42
CA LYS A 211 15.20 2.58 -11.58
C LYS A 211 14.32 2.28 -12.79
N ARG A 212 14.58 2.96 -13.90
CA ARG A 212 13.93 2.65 -15.18
C ARG A 212 14.43 1.30 -15.69
N MET A 213 13.51 0.36 -15.92
CA MET A 213 13.83 -0.98 -16.40
C MET A 213 13.51 -1.16 -17.89
N GLY A 214 12.76 -0.23 -18.47
CA GLY A 214 12.36 -0.24 -19.87
C GLY A 214 11.45 0.95 -20.18
N LYS A 215 10.91 0.99 -21.40
CA LYS A 215 10.03 2.08 -21.83
C LYS A 215 8.80 2.25 -20.92
N ASN A 216 8.22 1.12 -20.46
CA ASN A 216 6.94 1.09 -19.73
C ASN A 216 7.11 0.53 -18.31
N SER A 217 8.33 0.38 -17.79
CA SER A 217 8.53 -0.25 -16.50
C SER A 217 9.62 0.41 -15.65
N ILE A 218 9.37 0.39 -14.34
CA ILE A 218 10.32 0.79 -13.30
C ILE A 218 10.43 -0.31 -12.25
N GLU A 219 11.54 -0.30 -11.53
CA GLU A 219 11.72 -0.99 -10.26
C GLU A 219 11.85 0.06 -9.18
N GLU A 220 11.04 -0.10 -8.14
CA GLU A 220 11.00 0.76 -6.96
C GLU A 220 11.46 -0.04 -5.74
N THR A 221 12.38 0.51 -4.97
CA THR A 221 12.94 -0.12 -3.77
C THR A 221 12.73 0.81 -2.58
N ASP A 222 11.87 0.40 -1.65
CA ASP A 222 11.62 1.13 -0.42
C ASP A 222 12.60 0.72 0.66
N LYS A 223 13.04 1.70 1.43
CA LYS A 223 14.00 1.51 2.52
C LYS A 223 13.53 2.18 3.80
N ARG A 224 13.88 1.57 4.92
CA ARG A 224 13.78 2.15 6.25
C ARG A 224 15.18 2.20 6.84
N ASP A 225 15.65 3.41 7.15
CA ASP A 225 16.98 3.63 7.73
C ASP A 225 18.10 2.92 6.96
N GLY A 226 18.04 3.02 5.61
CA GLY A 226 18.99 2.42 4.69
C GLY A 226 18.79 0.91 4.43
N LYS A 227 17.89 0.23 5.14
CA LYS A 227 17.60 -1.19 4.93
C LYS A 227 16.43 -1.35 3.95
N VAL A 228 16.61 -2.19 2.94
CA VAL A 228 15.55 -2.55 1.99
C VAL A 228 14.43 -3.28 2.72
N ILE A 229 13.22 -2.75 2.63
CA ILE A 229 12.01 -3.33 3.22
C ILE A 229 11.03 -3.86 2.17
N SER A 230 11.02 -3.28 0.98
CA SER A 230 10.18 -3.73 -0.12
C SER A 230 10.84 -3.46 -1.47
N VAL A 231 10.49 -4.26 -2.46
CA VAL A 231 10.86 -4.04 -3.87
C VAL A 231 9.62 -4.29 -4.70
N SER A 232 9.30 -3.38 -5.60
CA SER A 232 8.22 -3.56 -6.57
C SER A 232 8.71 -3.34 -8.00
N ARG A 233 8.08 -4.05 -8.94
CA ARG A 233 8.23 -3.81 -10.36
C ARG A 233 6.89 -3.39 -10.93
N ASN A 234 6.86 -2.17 -11.44
CA ASN A 234 5.66 -1.53 -11.97
C ASN A 234 5.77 -1.51 -13.49
N THR A 235 4.83 -2.17 -14.17
CA THR A 235 4.85 -2.33 -15.63
C THR A 235 3.51 -1.92 -16.23
N VAL A 236 3.54 -0.90 -17.07
CA VAL A 236 2.36 -0.42 -17.81
C VAL A 236 2.15 -1.27 -19.05
N SER A 237 0.90 -1.64 -19.30
CA SER A 237 0.47 -2.38 -20.50
C SER A 237 0.76 -1.62 -21.79
N GLY A 238 0.83 -2.32 -22.92
CA GLY A 238 1.13 -1.72 -24.21
C GLY A 238 0.12 -0.67 -24.68
N ASP A 239 -1.13 -0.75 -24.21
CA ASP A 239 -2.20 0.23 -24.49
C ASP A 239 -2.22 1.40 -23.47
N GLY A 240 -1.33 1.38 -22.46
CA GLY A 240 -1.21 2.42 -21.46
C GLY A 240 -2.34 2.48 -20.42
N LYS A 241 -3.26 1.52 -20.39
CA LYS A 241 -4.47 1.57 -19.56
C LYS A 241 -4.36 0.88 -18.21
N THR A 242 -3.48 -0.11 -18.11
CA THR A 242 -3.29 -0.86 -16.85
C THR A 242 -1.82 -0.88 -16.46
N MET A 243 -1.58 -0.98 -15.15
CA MET A 243 -0.24 -1.17 -14.57
C MET A 243 -0.28 -2.42 -13.69
N THR A 244 0.61 -3.36 -13.94
CA THR A 244 0.87 -4.47 -13.03
C THR A 244 1.98 -4.07 -12.07
N ILE A 245 1.75 -4.19 -10.78
CA ILE A 245 2.69 -3.93 -9.70
C ILE A 245 2.97 -5.27 -9.02
N ALA A 246 4.11 -5.89 -9.34
CA ALA A 246 4.59 -7.10 -8.69
C ALA A 246 5.52 -6.68 -7.55
N TRP A 247 5.22 -7.11 -6.32
CA TRP A 247 5.93 -6.66 -5.14
C TRP A 247 6.48 -7.82 -4.29
N SER A 248 7.51 -7.50 -3.51
CA SER A 248 8.16 -8.39 -2.55
C SER A 248 8.46 -7.63 -1.26
N ASP A 249 7.78 -8.00 -0.19
CA ASP A 249 8.02 -7.50 1.16
C ASP A 249 9.16 -8.30 1.80
N LYS A 250 10.25 -7.61 2.12
CA LYS A 250 11.44 -8.23 2.70
C LYS A 250 11.34 -8.40 4.22
N LEU A 251 10.46 -7.64 4.89
CA LEU A 251 10.25 -7.75 6.33
C LEU A 251 9.50 -9.05 6.68
N HIS A 252 8.42 -9.34 5.95
CA HIS A 252 7.59 -10.51 6.20
C HIS A 252 7.98 -11.71 5.32
N GLY A 253 8.84 -11.52 4.31
CA GLY A 253 9.19 -12.55 3.33
C GLY A 253 7.99 -13.00 2.52
N THR A 254 7.17 -12.04 2.07
CA THR A 254 5.96 -12.26 1.28
C THR A 254 6.06 -11.57 -0.07
N SER A 255 5.22 -11.97 -1.01
CA SER A 255 5.12 -11.37 -2.34
C SER A 255 3.71 -11.50 -2.90
N GLY A 256 3.40 -10.67 -3.86
CA GLY A 256 2.13 -10.68 -4.55
C GLY A 256 2.15 -9.77 -5.77
N SER A 257 0.98 -9.57 -6.36
CA SER A 257 0.80 -8.57 -7.42
C SER A 257 -0.56 -7.90 -7.32
N ILE A 258 -0.64 -6.69 -7.81
CA ILE A 258 -1.88 -5.93 -7.98
C ILE A 258 -1.91 -5.32 -9.37
N VAL A 259 -3.11 -5.05 -9.86
CA VAL A 259 -3.35 -4.33 -11.10
C VAL A 259 -3.97 -2.99 -10.77
N ALA A 260 -3.42 -1.92 -11.32
CA ALA A 260 -4.02 -0.59 -11.27
C ALA A 260 -4.51 -0.18 -12.65
N VAL A 261 -5.60 0.58 -12.69
CA VAL A 261 -6.23 1.09 -13.91
C VAL A 261 -6.02 2.59 -13.96
N LYS A 262 -5.60 3.10 -15.11
CA LYS A 262 -5.45 4.53 -15.35
C LYS A 262 -6.82 5.22 -15.31
N GLN A 263 -6.90 6.34 -14.60
CA GLN A 263 -8.10 7.16 -14.44
C GLN A 263 -8.20 8.25 -15.49
#